data_9a0cdc10c93af0d239f12c28d8e41d16
#
_entry.id   9a0cdc10c93af0d239f12c28d8e41d16
#
_cell.length_a   1.000
_cell.length_b   1.000
_cell.length_c   1.000
_cell.angle_alpha   90.00
_cell.angle_beta   90.00
_cell.angle_gamma   90.00
#
_symmetry.space_group_name_H-M   'P 1'
#
loop_
_entity.id
_entity.type
_entity.pdbx_description
1 polymer ?
#
loop_
_entity_poly.entity_id
_entity_poly.type
_entity_poly.pdbx_seq_one_letter_code
_entity_poly.pdbx_strand_id
1 'polypeptide(L)'
;MIQRHHISSASFMMNLLHDNLYDWTIDIANSYDINPNFVLLSILGEIAGADRGHHHIVNENGQENILGLFVCISAPSGEGKSSAMQIILDIFKEYEKIENENFIQRENKIEAKRLILEAEKQEALDEAIISGDTSRLETIIGELKQSKENKLQPVRIFVNDVTAPAFAKTMESQGYVNLFDPDGVSWNENVYRQIAKYWAGEGHAELRITRQGSCVRNPFVNAVVFTQPEFFRKTIMAETQRAMGITARSILYAAPPYRRRGRGKPIGERTKDELRQKLMNLFNASKPDTQGNTPPTKYLRLGMGAAKILNEFNQEISHEVNLNGNGVRIRDWCVRASQQVLRITGIFH
;
A
#
# COMPACT_ATOMS: atom_id res chain seq x y z
N MET A 1 16.07 30.34 -12.94
CA MET A 1 15.00 30.51 -13.98
C MET A 1 14.74 29.12 -14.54
N ILE A 2 13.81 28.33 -13.90
CA ILE A 2 13.41 27.04 -14.46
C ILE A 2 12.71 27.35 -15.76
N GLN A 3 13.37 27.08 -16.90
CA GLN A 3 12.70 27.10 -18.19
C GLN A 3 11.49 26.17 -18.06
N ARG A 4 10.30 26.78 -18.13
CA ARG A 4 9.05 26.02 -18.29
C ARG A 4 9.12 25.38 -19.70
N HIS A 5 9.81 24.26 -19.77
CA HIS A 5 9.56 23.35 -20.87
C HIS A 5 8.12 22.87 -20.69
N HIS A 6 7.21 23.41 -21.49
CA HIS A 6 5.92 22.79 -21.75
C HIS A 6 6.20 21.46 -22.50
N ILE A 7 6.77 20.51 -21.79
CA ILE A 7 6.81 19.14 -22.25
C ILE A 7 5.36 18.70 -22.23
N SER A 8 4.80 18.33 -23.37
CA SER A 8 3.47 17.72 -23.38
C SER A 8 3.51 16.53 -22.41
N SER A 9 2.46 16.33 -21.62
CA SER A 9 2.41 15.26 -20.62
C SER A 9 2.78 13.87 -21.20
N ALA A 10 2.45 13.64 -22.46
CA ALA A 10 2.84 12.44 -23.21
C ALA A 10 4.36 12.36 -23.49
N SER A 11 5.00 13.49 -23.86
CA SER A 11 6.45 13.53 -24.13
C SER A 11 7.29 13.34 -22.85
N PHE A 12 6.81 13.82 -21.71
CA PHE A 12 7.46 13.60 -20.41
C PHE A 12 7.45 12.11 -20.02
N MET A 13 6.33 11.45 -20.23
CA MET A 13 6.22 10.01 -19.93
C MET A 13 7.06 9.13 -20.85
N MET A 14 7.18 9.45 -22.13
CA MET A 14 7.97 8.68 -23.10
C MET A 14 9.45 8.54 -22.72
N ASN A 15 10.02 9.52 -22.02
CA ASN A 15 11.44 9.52 -21.68
C ASN A 15 11.77 8.90 -20.30
N LEU A 16 10.76 8.55 -19.50
CA LEU A 16 10.97 8.15 -18.11
C LEU A 16 10.50 6.73 -17.80
N LEU A 17 9.65 6.13 -18.62
CA LEU A 17 9.02 4.86 -18.29
C LEU A 17 9.66 3.70 -19.03
N HIS A 18 9.85 2.60 -18.33
CA HIS A 18 10.08 1.28 -18.94
C HIS A 18 8.96 0.99 -19.95
N ASP A 19 9.27 0.43 -21.09
CA ASP A 19 8.36 0.26 -22.22
C ASP A 19 6.98 -0.28 -21.83
N ASN A 20 6.93 -1.31 -20.97
CA ASN A 20 5.67 -1.91 -20.56
C ASN A 20 4.76 -0.96 -19.74
N LEU A 21 5.32 -0.20 -18.79
CA LEU A 21 4.52 0.70 -17.96
C LEU A 21 3.93 1.85 -18.78
N TYR A 22 4.68 2.34 -19.75
CA TYR A 22 4.18 3.33 -20.72
C TYR A 22 3.03 2.74 -21.52
N ASP A 23 3.22 1.56 -22.13
CA ASP A 23 2.23 0.90 -22.97
C ASP A 23 0.94 0.62 -22.18
N TRP A 24 1.04 0.09 -20.97
CA TRP A 24 -0.13 -0.14 -20.09
C TRP A 24 -0.86 1.16 -19.78
N THR A 25 -0.11 2.21 -19.43
CA THR A 25 -0.69 3.52 -19.09
C THR A 25 -1.47 4.10 -20.27
N ILE A 26 -0.89 4.07 -21.47
CA ILE A 26 -1.51 4.66 -22.66
C ILE A 26 -2.68 3.80 -23.15
N ASP A 27 -2.57 2.48 -23.12
CA ASP A 27 -3.64 1.59 -23.55
C ASP A 27 -4.88 1.75 -22.67
N ILE A 28 -4.70 1.75 -21.34
CA ILE A 28 -5.78 1.96 -20.38
C ILE A 28 -6.37 3.37 -20.52
N ALA A 29 -5.53 4.41 -20.60
CA ALA A 29 -5.98 5.77 -20.71
C ALA A 29 -6.79 6.02 -21.98
N ASN A 30 -6.36 5.46 -23.11
CA ASN A 30 -7.07 5.54 -24.37
C ASN A 30 -8.39 4.77 -24.35
N SER A 31 -8.44 3.62 -23.63
CA SER A 31 -9.63 2.81 -23.57
C SER A 31 -10.80 3.50 -22.86
N TYR A 32 -10.48 4.21 -21.78
CA TYR A 32 -11.46 4.99 -21.02
C TYR A 32 -11.56 6.45 -21.43
N ASP A 33 -10.72 6.92 -22.35
CA ASP A 33 -10.59 8.33 -22.75
C ASP A 33 -10.40 9.24 -21.54
N ILE A 34 -9.40 8.91 -20.71
CA ILE A 34 -9.06 9.61 -19.47
C ILE A 34 -7.62 10.12 -19.46
N ASN A 35 -7.31 10.98 -18.50
CA ASN A 35 -5.96 11.51 -18.33
C ASN A 35 -4.93 10.40 -18.05
N PRO A 36 -3.89 10.20 -18.86
CA PRO A 36 -2.88 9.16 -18.65
C PRO A 36 -2.16 9.24 -17.29
N ASN A 37 -2.01 10.44 -16.72
CA ASN A 37 -1.40 10.59 -15.41
C ASN A 37 -2.25 9.97 -14.28
N PHE A 38 -3.58 9.86 -14.43
CA PHE A 38 -4.42 9.15 -13.49
C PHE A 38 -4.07 7.68 -13.47
N VAL A 39 -3.94 7.10 -14.66
CA VAL A 39 -3.61 5.68 -14.83
C VAL A 39 -2.21 5.40 -14.31
N LEU A 40 -1.22 6.20 -14.71
CA LEU A 40 0.17 6.04 -14.25
C LEU A 40 0.28 6.05 -12.72
N LEU A 41 -0.30 7.07 -12.09
CA LEU A 41 -0.22 7.22 -10.63
C LEU A 41 -0.99 6.11 -9.90
N SER A 42 -2.09 5.63 -10.47
CA SER A 42 -2.82 4.46 -9.96
C SER A 42 -1.95 3.20 -10.07
N ILE A 43 -1.40 2.89 -11.25
CA ILE A 43 -0.53 1.72 -11.45
C ILE A 43 0.65 1.73 -10.48
N LEU A 44 1.33 2.87 -10.30
CA LEU A 44 2.44 2.98 -9.35
C LEU A 44 2.02 2.66 -7.91
N GLY A 45 0.90 3.26 -7.48
CA GLY A 45 0.37 3.00 -6.13
C GLY A 45 -0.10 1.56 -5.96
N GLU A 46 -0.61 0.93 -7.00
CA GLU A 46 -1.11 -0.45 -6.96
C GLU A 46 0.03 -1.48 -7.02
N ILE A 47 1.08 -1.22 -7.79
CA ILE A 47 2.32 -2.02 -7.74
C ILE A 47 2.93 -1.95 -6.33
N ALA A 48 3.03 -0.74 -5.75
CA ALA A 48 3.47 -0.57 -4.37
C ALA A 48 2.57 -1.36 -3.40
N GLY A 49 1.25 -1.31 -3.60
CA GLY A 49 0.29 -2.04 -2.79
C GLY A 49 0.41 -3.57 -2.89
N ALA A 50 0.71 -4.10 -4.06
CA ALA A 50 0.93 -5.53 -4.28
C ALA A 50 2.24 -6.01 -3.63
N ASP A 51 3.25 -5.16 -3.53
CA ASP A 51 4.53 -5.44 -2.85
C ASP A 51 4.37 -5.62 -1.34
N ARG A 52 3.43 -4.96 -0.71
CA ARG A 52 3.11 -5.04 0.73
C ARG A 52 4.31 -4.87 1.66
N GLY A 53 5.32 -4.09 1.24
CA GLY A 53 6.54 -3.85 2.01
C GLY A 53 7.58 -4.97 1.96
N HIS A 54 7.49 -5.88 0.98
CA HIS A 54 8.48 -6.92 0.78
C HIS A 54 9.84 -6.38 0.29
N HIS A 55 9.82 -5.32 -0.52
CA HIS A 55 11.03 -4.66 -0.99
C HIS A 55 11.25 -3.33 -0.27
N HIS A 56 12.49 -3.08 0.15
CA HIS A 56 12.96 -1.80 0.64
C HIS A 56 14.04 -1.27 -0.27
N ILE A 57 14.06 0.04 -0.51
CA ILE A 57 15.16 0.70 -1.20
C ILE A 57 16.07 1.38 -0.17
N VAL A 58 17.36 1.13 -0.28
CA VAL A 58 18.37 1.67 0.65
C VAL A 58 19.11 2.80 -0.02
N ASN A 59 19.14 3.98 0.63
CA ASN A 59 19.93 5.11 0.16
C ASN A 59 21.43 4.95 0.48
N GLU A 60 22.26 5.88 0.02
CA GLU A 60 23.71 5.86 0.23
C GLU A 60 24.12 5.89 1.72
N ASN A 61 23.28 6.46 2.59
CA ASN A 61 23.52 6.54 4.03
C ASN A 61 23.05 5.29 4.79
N GLY A 62 22.61 4.26 4.08
CA GLY A 62 22.09 3.03 4.69
C GLY A 62 20.64 3.15 5.21
N GLN A 63 19.95 4.25 4.97
CA GLN A 63 18.56 4.42 5.39
C GLN A 63 17.63 3.63 4.47
N GLU A 64 16.81 2.80 5.08
CA GLU A 64 15.80 1.98 4.40
C GLU A 64 14.53 2.78 4.15
N ASN A 65 13.95 2.60 2.97
CA ASN A 65 12.66 3.17 2.59
C ASN A 65 11.76 2.07 2.04
N ILE A 66 10.63 1.86 2.70
CA ILE A 66 9.56 0.98 2.24
C ILE A 66 8.90 1.59 1.00
N LEU A 67 8.47 0.77 0.03
CA LEU A 67 7.95 1.27 -1.26
C LEU A 67 6.51 1.80 -1.20
N GLY A 68 5.86 1.82 -0.04
CA GLY A 68 4.49 2.36 0.09
C GLY A 68 4.39 3.82 -0.33
N LEU A 69 3.40 4.14 -1.16
CA LEU A 69 3.11 5.49 -1.64
C LEU A 69 1.85 6.04 -0.98
N PHE A 70 1.78 7.35 -0.88
CA PHE A 70 0.52 8.05 -0.66
C PHE A 70 0.29 8.99 -1.84
N VAL A 71 -0.56 8.58 -2.77
CA VAL A 71 -0.89 9.33 -3.98
C VAL A 71 -2.24 9.99 -3.80
N CYS A 72 -2.30 11.31 -3.98
CA CYS A 72 -3.55 12.06 -3.92
C CYS A 72 -3.74 12.85 -5.22
N ILE A 73 -4.79 12.51 -5.96
CA ILE A 73 -5.11 13.05 -7.26
C ILE A 73 -6.36 13.91 -7.17
N SER A 74 -6.23 15.17 -7.50
CA SER A 74 -7.35 16.11 -7.59
C SER A 74 -7.87 16.17 -9.01
N ALA A 75 -9.13 15.82 -9.24
CA ALA A 75 -9.80 15.95 -10.52
C ALA A 75 -11.30 16.26 -10.36
N PRO A 76 -11.89 17.05 -11.28
CA PRO A 76 -13.32 17.30 -11.31
C PRO A 76 -14.15 16.01 -11.39
N SER A 77 -15.45 16.12 -11.09
CA SER A 77 -16.38 15.01 -11.34
C SER A 77 -16.48 14.72 -12.84
N GLY A 78 -16.65 13.44 -13.19
CA GLY A 78 -16.78 13.03 -14.60
C GLY A 78 -15.46 12.82 -15.35
N GLU A 79 -14.28 13.08 -14.75
CA GLU A 79 -12.97 12.90 -15.39
C GLU A 79 -12.46 11.45 -15.41
N GLY A 80 -13.28 10.47 -15.06
CA GLY A 80 -12.91 9.04 -15.15
C GLY A 80 -12.03 8.53 -14.00
N LYS A 81 -12.11 9.14 -12.82
CA LYS A 81 -11.36 8.75 -11.62
C LYS A 81 -11.51 7.27 -11.28
N SER A 82 -12.74 6.80 -11.17
CA SER A 82 -13.05 5.40 -10.84
C SER A 82 -12.55 4.45 -11.94
N SER A 83 -12.65 4.85 -13.22
CA SER A 83 -12.18 4.04 -14.34
C SER A 83 -10.66 3.87 -14.34
N ALA A 84 -9.90 4.86 -13.85
CA ALA A 84 -8.45 4.79 -13.77
C ALA A 84 -7.95 3.69 -12.81
N MET A 85 -8.73 3.40 -11.76
CA MET A 85 -8.40 2.39 -10.75
C MET A 85 -9.04 1.01 -11.04
N GLN A 86 -10.11 0.98 -11.81
CA GLN A 86 -11.01 -0.21 -11.88
C GLN A 86 -10.28 -1.49 -12.29
N ILE A 87 -9.45 -1.43 -13.33
CA ILE A 87 -8.77 -2.63 -13.85
C ILE A 87 -7.93 -3.31 -12.80
N ILE A 88 -7.21 -2.51 -12.05
CA ILE A 88 -6.24 -3.00 -11.08
C ILE A 88 -6.96 -3.43 -9.82
N LEU A 89 -8.00 -2.70 -9.41
CA LEU A 89 -8.86 -3.14 -8.33
C LEU A 89 -9.53 -4.50 -8.62
N ASP A 90 -9.82 -4.80 -9.87
CA ASP A 90 -10.38 -6.11 -10.23
C ASP A 90 -9.35 -7.23 -10.07
N ILE A 91 -8.07 -6.98 -10.36
CA ILE A 91 -6.98 -7.92 -10.09
C ILE A 91 -6.77 -8.11 -8.58
N PHE A 92 -6.85 -7.02 -7.79
CA PHE A 92 -6.78 -7.09 -6.33
C PHE A 92 -7.93 -7.90 -5.73
N LYS A 93 -9.16 -7.71 -6.22
CA LYS A 93 -10.33 -8.50 -5.82
C LYS A 93 -10.17 -9.98 -6.16
N GLU A 94 -9.65 -10.27 -7.35
CA GLU A 94 -9.37 -11.65 -7.78
C GLU A 94 -8.40 -12.31 -6.80
N TYR A 95 -7.29 -11.65 -6.49
CA TYR A 95 -6.30 -12.18 -5.54
C TYR A 95 -6.89 -12.33 -4.14
N GLU A 96 -7.63 -11.34 -3.64
CA GLU A 96 -8.31 -11.41 -2.34
C GLU A 96 -9.29 -12.59 -2.27
N LYS A 97 -10.02 -12.86 -3.35
CA LYS A 97 -10.91 -14.01 -3.45
C LYS A 97 -10.15 -15.33 -3.33
N ILE A 98 -9.06 -15.49 -4.09
CA ILE A 98 -8.20 -16.68 -4.03
C ILE A 98 -7.64 -16.89 -2.61
N GLU A 99 -7.15 -15.84 -1.96
CA GLU A 99 -6.61 -15.93 -0.60
C GLU A 99 -7.69 -16.26 0.44
N ASN A 100 -8.90 -15.74 0.28
CA ASN A 100 -10.01 -16.04 1.18
C ASN A 100 -10.55 -17.47 0.98
N GLU A 101 -10.54 -18.00 -0.23
CA GLU A 101 -10.86 -19.42 -0.49
C GLU A 101 -9.81 -20.33 0.20
N ASN A 102 -8.53 -20.01 0.08
CA ASN A 102 -7.45 -20.69 0.77
C ASN A 102 -7.54 -20.54 2.31
N PHE A 103 -8.00 -19.39 2.79
CA PHE A 103 -8.24 -19.14 4.21
C PHE A 103 -9.34 -20.06 4.75
N ILE A 104 -10.50 -20.15 4.09
CA ILE A 104 -11.61 -21.03 4.49
C ILE A 104 -11.14 -22.49 4.58
N GLN A 105 -10.36 -22.96 3.60
CA GLN A 105 -9.84 -24.31 3.62
C GLN A 105 -8.91 -24.55 4.82
N ARG A 106 -8.06 -23.57 5.17
CA ARG A 106 -7.19 -23.65 6.36
C ARG A 106 -7.97 -23.58 7.65
N GLU A 107 -8.97 -22.71 7.74
CA GLU A 107 -9.86 -22.60 8.90
C GLU A 107 -10.59 -23.92 9.15
N ASN A 108 -11.16 -24.55 8.12
CA ASN A 108 -11.82 -25.86 8.22
C ASN A 108 -10.85 -26.94 8.73
N LYS A 109 -9.59 -26.95 8.29
CA LYS A 109 -8.58 -27.91 8.79
C LYS A 109 -8.24 -27.68 10.25
N ILE A 110 -8.11 -26.42 10.66
CA ILE A 110 -7.83 -26.06 12.07
C ILE A 110 -9.02 -26.47 12.95
N GLU A 111 -10.24 -26.21 12.52
CA GLU A 111 -11.44 -26.56 13.27
C GLU A 111 -11.59 -28.09 13.38
N ALA A 112 -11.34 -28.84 12.28
CA ALA A 112 -11.33 -30.29 12.33
C ALA A 112 -10.29 -30.84 13.32
N LYS A 113 -9.06 -30.27 13.30
CA LYS A 113 -8.02 -30.63 14.30
C LYS A 113 -8.47 -30.30 15.72
N ARG A 114 -9.12 -29.16 15.92
CA ARG A 114 -9.62 -28.76 17.24
C ARG A 114 -10.67 -29.71 17.78
N LEU A 115 -11.61 -30.15 16.93
CA LEU A 115 -12.63 -31.13 17.29
C LEU A 115 -12.01 -32.49 17.72
N ILE A 116 -10.95 -32.91 17.02
CA ILE A 116 -10.20 -34.14 17.39
C ILE A 116 -9.55 -33.95 18.78
N LEU A 117 -8.84 -32.83 19.00
CA LEU A 117 -8.18 -32.52 20.26
C LEU A 117 -9.21 -32.40 21.44
N GLU A 118 -10.40 -31.88 21.17
CA GLU A 118 -11.48 -31.83 22.18
C GLU A 118 -11.99 -33.23 22.56
N ALA A 119 -12.06 -34.17 21.61
CA ALA A 119 -12.38 -35.56 21.87
C ALA A 119 -11.26 -36.26 22.64
N GLU A 120 -10.00 -36.14 22.22
CA GLU A 120 -8.82 -36.69 22.89
C GLU A 120 -8.66 -36.13 24.30
N LYS A 121 -9.04 -34.87 24.54
CA LYS A 121 -9.03 -34.26 25.88
C LYS A 121 -9.96 -34.98 26.82
N GLN A 122 -11.14 -35.43 26.36
CA GLN A 122 -12.07 -36.17 27.20
C GLN A 122 -11.50 -37.54 27.61
N GLU A 123 -10.90 -38.25 26.64
CA GLU A 123 -10.22 -39.52 26.91
C GLU A 123 -9.04 -39.36 27.90
N ALA A 124 -8.20 -38.34 27.68
CA ALA A 124 -7.08 -38.06 28.57
C ALA A 124 -7.50 -37.62 29.96
N LEU A 125 -8.67 -36.97 30.10
CA LEU A 125 -9.25 -36.65 31.41
C LEU A 125 -9.66 -37.91 32.16
N ASP A 126 -10.33 -38.86 31.51
CA ASP A 126 -10.76 -40.11 32.09
C ASP A 126 -9.55 -40.98 32.53
N GLU A 127 -8.50 -41.01 31.68
CA GLU A 127 -7.22 -41.68 32.03
C GLU A 127 -6.55 -41.01 33.24
N ALA A 128 -6.49 -39.68 33.30
CA ALA A 128 -5.87 -38.96 34.41
C ALA A 128 -6.58 -39.17 35.74
N ILE A 129 -7.92 -39.29 35.73
CA ILE A 129 -8.72 -39.59 36.90
C ILE A 129 -8.37 -40.97 37.48
N ILE A 130 -8.11 -41.95 36.60
CA ILE A 130 -7.81 -43.34 37.04
C ILE A 130 -6.34 -43.48 37.46
N SER A 131 -5.42 -42.91 36.67
CA SER A 131 -3.96 -43.09 36.86
C SER A 131 -3.31 -42.09 37.80
N GLY A 132 -3.92 -40.88 37.95
CA GLY A 132 -3.31 -39.76 38.65
C GLY A 132 -2.24 -39.01 37.81
N ASP A 133 -1.97 -39.43 36.57
CA ASP A 133 -1.01 -38.77 35.67
C ASP A 133 -1.72 -37.78 34.72
N THR A 134 -1.39 -36.48 34.83
CA THR A 134 -1.99 -35.39 34.05
C THR A 134 -1.20 -35.00 32.82
N SER A 135 -0.04 -35.58 32.55
CA SER A 135 0.92 -35.12 31.52
C SER A 135 0.32 -35.09 30.13
N ARG A 136 -0.44 -36.12 29.73
CA ARG A 136 -1.14 -36.17 28.45
C ARG A 136 -2.21 -35.08 28.33
N LEU A 137 -3.02 -34.91 29.39
CA LEU A 137 -4.06 -33.92 29.45
C LEU A 137 -3.51 -32.49 29.36
N GLU A 138 -2.41 -32.19 30.06
CA GLU A 138 -1.73 -30.88 30.00
C GLU A 138 -1.22 -30.56 28.61
N THR A 139 -0.65 -31.55 27.91
CA THR A 139 -0.20 -31.40 26.52
C THR A 139 -1.35 -31.02 25.58
N ILE A 140 -2.47 -31.74 25.64
CA ILE A 140 -3.65 -31.48 24.81
C ILE A 140 -4.27 -30.13 25.13
N ILE A 141 -4.33 -29.74 26.42
CA ILE A 141 -4.81 -28.41 26.82
C ILE A 141 -3.89 -27.30 26.23
N GLY A 142 -2.57 -27.54 26.24
CA GLY A 142 -1.60 -26.64 25.63
C GLY A 142 -1.86 -26.44 24.14
N GLU A 143 -2.04 -27.53 23.38
CA GLU A 143 -2.34 -27.47 21.93
C GLU A 143 -3.69 -26.79 21.65
N LEU A 144 -4.72 -27.04 22.47
CA LEU A 144 -6.01 -26.37 22.34
C LEU A 144 -5.92 -24.86 22.59
N LYS A 145 -5.14 -24.44 23.60
CA LYS A 145 -4.89 -23.00 23.84
C LYS A 145 -4.17 -22.36 22.68
N GLN A 146 -3.10 -22.97 22.17
CA GLN A 146 -2.36 -22.48 21.02
C GLN A 146 -3.24 -22.38 19.77
N SER A 147 -4.12 -23.37 19.54
CA SER A 147 -5.09 -23.36 18.44
C SER A 147 -6.12 -22.21 18.56
N LYS A 148 -6.51 -21.81 19.77
CA LYS A 148 -7.44 -20.69 20.02
C LYS A 148 -6.76 -19.33 19.86
N GLU A 149 -5.49 -19.20 20.22
CA GLU A 149 -4.72 -17.96 20.08
C GLU A 149 -4.40 -17.64 18.61
N ASN A 150 -4.19 -18.66 17.79
CA ASN A 150 -3.93 -18.55 16.35
C ASN A 150 -5.21 -18.33 15.50
N LYS A 151 -6.09 -17.43 15.94
CA LYS A 151 -7.29 -17.09 15.18
C LYS A 151 -6.89 -16.40 13.87
N LEU A 152 -6.91 -17.15 12.78
CA LEU A 152 -6.72 -16.60 11.45
C LEU A 152 -7.78 -15.53 11.17
N GLN A 153 -7.42 -14.50 10.43
CA GLN A 153 -8.34 -13.45 9.95
C GLN A 153 -8.41 -13.53 8.42
N PRO A 154 -9.57 -13.28 7.82
CA PRO A 154 -9.67 -13.14 6.37
C PRO A 154 -8.72 -12.04 5.88
N VAL A 155 -8.04 -12.30 4.78
CA VAL A 155 -7.11 -11.34 4.18
C VAL A 155 -7.91 -10.19 3.56
N ARG A 156 -7.51 -8.96 3.84
CA ARG A 156 -8.00 -7.74 3.21
C ARG A 156 -6.87 -7.10 2.41
N ILE A 157 -6.89 -7.32 1.10
CA ILE A 157 -5.81 -6.81 0.24
C ILE A 157 -5.90 -5.30 0.08
N PHE A 158 -7.11 -4.75 0.02
CA PHE A 158 -7.36 -3.32 -0.03
C PHE A 158 -8.67 -2.94 0.65
N VAL A 159 -8.82 -1.65 0.95
CA VAL A 159 -10.05 -1.05 1.46
C VAL A 159 -10.32 0.29 0.75
N ASN A 160 -11.59 0.62 0.50
CA ASN A 160 -11.99 1.89 -0.10
C ASN A 160 -12.35 2.91 1.00
N ASP A 161 -13.09 2.44 2.00
CA ASP A 161 -13.50 3.25 3.14
C ASP A 161 -13.09 2.55 4.44
N VAL A 162 -12.54 3.31 5.39
CA VAL A 162 -12.06 2.75 6.65
C VAL A 162 -12.17 3.77 7.78
N THR A 163 -12.67 3.30 8.92
CA THR A 163 -12.58 4.07 10.17
C THR A 163 -11.22 3.86 10.83
N ALA A 164 -10.75 4.81 11.62
CA ALA A 164 -9.47 4.70 12.29
C ALA A 164 -9.34 3.44 13.20
N PRO A 165 -10.38 2.99 13.93
CA PRO A 165 -10.34 1.72 14.66
C PRO A 165 -10.22 0.49 13.75
N ALA A 166 -10.94 0.47 12.61
CA ALA A 166 -10.86 -0.61 11.64
C ALA A 166 -9.48 -0.65 10.96
N PHE A 167 -8.92 0.52 10.62
CA PHE A 167 -7.56 0.64 10.10
C PHE A 167 -6.54 0.04 11.07
N ALA A 168 -6.58 0.45 12.34
CA ALA A 168 -5.67 -0.06 13.36
C ALA A 168 -5.79 -1.59 13.51
N LYS A 169 -7.02 -2.12 13.56
CA LYS A 169 -7.28 -3.56 13.67
C LYS A 169 -6.74 -4.32 12.45
N THR A 170 -6.93 -3.81 11.25
CA THR A 170 -6.41 -4.42 10.02
C THR A 170 -4.87 -4.42 10.03
N MET A 171 -4.26 -3.31 10.43
CA MET A 171 -2.81 -3.21 10.57
C MET A 171 -2.25 -4.21 11.60
N GLU A 172 -2.94 -4.38 12.73
CA GLU A 172 -2.57 -5.35 13.77
C GLU A 172 -2.65 -6.80 13.27
N SER A 173 -3.68 -7.12 12.48
CA SER A 173 -3.94 -8.50 12.04
C SER A 173 -3.05 -8.97 10.90
N GLN A 174 -2.65 -8.08 9.99
CA GLN A 174 -1.95 -8.47 8.76
C GLN A 174 -0.69 -7.64 8.46
N GLY A 175 -0.39 -6.58 9.26
CA GLY A 175 0.81 -5.76 9.12
C GLY A 175 0.77 -4.73 7.98
N TYR A 176 -0.26 -4.73 7.13
CA TYR A 176 -0.38 -3.80 6.01
C TYR A 176 -1.81 -3.30 5.80
N VAL A 177 -1.93 -2.11 5.19
CA VAL A 177 -3.20 -1.55 4.71
C VAL A 177 -2.98 -0.85 3.37
N ASN A 178 -3.72 -1.26 2.36
CA ASN A 178 -3.83 -0.56 1.08
C ASN A 178 -5.17 0.18 1.03
N LEU A 179 -5.11 1.49 0.81
CA LEU A 179 -6.28 2.36 0.71
C LEU A 179 -6.43 2.81 -0.74
N PHE A 180 -7.48 2.37 -1.41
CA PHE A 180 -7.78 2.75 -2.79
C PHE A 180 -9.17 3.37 -2.85
N ASP A 181 -9.24 4.70 -2.86
CA ASP A 181 -10.50 5.43 -2.79
C ASP A 181 -10.66 6.34 -4.01
N PRO A 182 -11.62 6.06 -4.92
CA PRO A 182 -11.87 6.87 -6.10
C PRO A 182 -12.52 8.22 -5.81
N ASP A 183 -13.07 8.42 -4.62
CA ASP A 183 -13.79 9.65 -4.25
C ASP A 183 -13.18 10.41 -3.07
N GLY A 184 -12.40 9.78 -2.22
CA GLY A 184 -11.57 10.37 -1.15
C GLY A 184 -12.33 11.19 -0.10
N VAL A 185 -13.64 11.07 -0.03
CA VAL A 185 -14.50 11.96 0.79
C VAL A 185 -14.71 11.41 2.20
N SER A 186 -14.56 10.10 2.38
CA SER A 186 -14.91 9.40 3.62
C SER A 186 -13.84 9.45 4.71
N TRP A 187 -12.61 9.85 4.38
CA TRP A 187 -11.50 9.77 5.33
C TRP A 187 -11.47 10.96 6.28
N ASN A 188 -11.61 10.67 7.54
CA ASN A 188 -11.48 11.66 8.59
C ASN A 188 -10.02 11.90 9.04
N GLU A 189 -9.78 12.92 9.84
CA GLU A 189 -8.45 13.30 10.34
C GLU A 189 -7.73 12.14 11.05
N ASN A 190 -8.45 11.26 11.75
CA ASN A 190 -7.84 10.15 12.47
C ASN A 190 -7.28 9.07 11.53
N VAL A 191 -7.89 8.86 10.35
CA VAL A 191 -7.35 7.96 9.32
C VAL A 191 -6.05 8.54 8.75
N TYR A 192 -6.03 9.84 8.44
CA TYR A 192 -4.80 10.50 8.00
C TYR A 192 -3.67 10.42 9.02
N ARG A 193 -3.98 10.55 10.32
CA ARG A 193 -2.99 10.35 11.38
C ARG A 193 -2.43 8.93 11.40
N GLN A 194 -3.24 7.90 11.16
CA GLN A 194 -2.77 6.53 11.06
C GLN A 194 -1.85 6.34 9.86
N ILE A 195 -2.21 6.88 8.69
CA ILE A 195 -1.36 6.85 7.49
C ILE A 195 0.00 7.49 7.79
N ALA A 196 0.02 8.71 8.35
CA ALA A 196 1.26 9.43 8.68
C ALA A 196 2.16 8.65 9.64
N LYS A 197 1.54 7.99 10.63
CA LYS A 197 2.21 7.18 11.66
C LYS A 197 2.93 5.98 11.05
N TYR A 198 2.27 5.25 10.16
CA TYR A 198 2.80 4.01 9.61
C TYR A 198 3.56 4.17 8.28
N TRP A 199 3.50 5.36 7.67
CA TRP A 199 4.13 5.59 6.38
C TRP A 199 5.65 5.38 6.36
N ALA A 200 6.32 5.66 7.47
CA ALA A 200 7.78 5.47 7.58
C ALA A 200 8.17 3.99 7.73
N GLY A 201 7.23 3.10 8.00
CA GLY A 201 7.51 1.68 8.28
C GLY A 201 8.04 1.44 9.70
N GLU A 202 8.05 2.45 10.54
CA GLU A 202 8.50 2.32 11.93
C GLU A 202 7.50 1.50 12.74
N GLY A 203 7.98 0.46 13.41
CA GLY A 203 7.18 -0.34 14.31
C GLY A 203 6.55 0.51 15.42
N HIS A 204 5.34 0.18 15.81
CA HIS A 204 4.62 0.93 16.83
C HIS A 204 3.98 0.00 17.86
N ALA A 205 4.22 0.30 19.13
CA ALA A 205 3.53 -0.32 20.25
C ALA A 205 2.55 0.69 20.85
N GLU A 206 1.28 0.35 20.90
CA GLU A 206 0.24 1.19 21.48
C GLU A 206 -0.34 0.52 22.72
N LEU A 207 -0.20 1.20 23.86
CA LEU A 207 -0.83 0.79 25.11
C LEU A 207 -2.12 1.60 25.29
N ARG A 208 -3.26 0.94 25.37
CA ARG A 208 -4.55 1.55 25.70
C ARG A 208 -5.17 0.86 26.90
N ILE A 209 -5.73 1.66 27.81
CA ILE A 209 -6.38 1.15 29.03
C ILE A 209 -7.57 0.23 28.71
N THR A 210 -8.22 0.42 27.55
CA THR A 210 -9.45 -0.28 27.14
C THR A 210 -9.22 -1.49 26.23
N ARG A 211 -7.96 -1.76 25.81
CA ARG A 211 -7.62 -2.86 24.90
C ARG A 211 -6.26 -3.45 25.29
N GLN A 212 -6.12 -4.75 25.07
CA GLN A 212 -4.82 -5.42 25.11
C GLN A 212 -3.86 -4.65 24.16
N GLY A 213 -2.67 -4.28 24.65
CA GLY A 213 -1.72 -3.50 23.89
C GLY A 213 -1.41 -4.15 22.53
N SER A 214 -1.39 -3.36 21.49
CA SER A 214 -1.04 -3.80 20.13
C SER A 214 0.40 -3.45 19.80
N CYS A 215 1.09 -4.37 19.13
CA CYS A 215 2.43 -4.15 18.61
C CYS A 215 2.45 -4.52 17.14
N VAL A 216 2.59 -3.51 16.27
CA VAL A 216 2.77 -3.72 14.83
C VAL A 216 4.25 -3.62 14.51
N ARG A 217 4.82 -4.71 14.00
CA ARG A 217 6.20 -4.73 13.51
C ARG A 217 6.18 -4.52 12.00
N ASN A 218 7.10 -3.69 11.48
CA ASN A 218 7.26 -3.42 10.06
C ASN A 218 5.93 -3.07 9.35
N PRO A 219 5.20 -2.04 9.83
CA PRO A 219 3.94 -1.68 9.23
C PRO A 219 4.12 -1.19 7.80
N PHE A 220 3.21 -1.61 6.92
CA PHE A 220 3.15 -1.11 5.57
C PHE A 220 1.83 -0.39 5.33
N VAL A 221 1.89 0.84 4.83
CA VAL A 221 0.71 1.58 4.37
C VAL A 221 0.95 2.13 2.98
N ASN A 222 -0.07 1.99 2.15
CA ASN A 222 -0.09 2.49 0.80
C ASN A 222 -1.47 3.07 0.49
N ALA A 223 -1.53 4.17 -0.23
CA ALA A 223 -2.79 4.84 -0.51
C ALA A 223 -2.81 5.49 -1.90
N VAL A 224 -3.90 5.28 -2.64
CA VAL A 224 -4.23 6.02 -3.86
C VAL A 224 -5.62 6.60 -3.71
N VAL A 225 -5.71 7.91 -3.70
CA VAL A 225 -6.96 8.64 -3.43
C VAL A 225 -7.23 9.60 -4.56
N PHE A 226 -8.40 9.49 -5.14
CA PHE A 226 -8.93 10.53 -6.02
C PHE A 226 -9.89 11.41 -5.23
N THR A 227 -9.87 12.71 -5.51
CA THR A 227 -10.74 13.64 -4.83
C THR A 227 -11.14 14.80 -5.74
N GLN A 228 -12.17 15.56 -5.36
CA GLN A 228 -12.54 16.76 -6.08
C GLN A 228 -11.65 17.95 -5.70
N PRO A 229 -11.46 18.95 -6.59
CA PRO A 229 -10.54 20.07 -6.34
C PRO A 229 -10.86 20.87 -5.07
N GLU A 230 -12.13 21.02 -4.74
CA GLU A 230 -12.53 21.74 -3.55
C GLU A 230 -12.18 20.98 -2.27
N PHE A 231 -12.45 19.68 -2.24
CA PHE A 231 -12.08 18.80 -1.13
C PHE A 231 -10.56 18.70 -0.99
N PHE A 232 -9.83 18.56 -2.12
CA PHE A 232 -8.38 18.56 -2.12
C PHE A 232 -7.80 19.79 -1.41
N ARG A 233 -8.29 20.97 -1.76
CA ARG A 233 -7.85 22.23 -1.13
C ARG A 233 -8.22 22.31 0.35
N LYS A 234 -9.45 21.97 0.69
CA LYS A 234 -9.98 22.09 2.07
C LYS A 234 -9.45 21.02 3.01
N THR A 235 -9.08 19.85 2.51
CA THR A 235 -8.65 18.71 3.32
C THR A 235 -7.16 18.43 3.16
N ILE A 236 -6.71 17.99 1.98
CA ILE A 236 -5.32 17.54 1.78
C ILE A 236 -4.33 18.69 1.93
N MET A 237 -4.67 19.88 1.42
CA MET A 237 -3.84 21.08 1.50
C MET A 237 -4.11 21.93 2.75
N ALA A 238 -4.99 21.49 3.63
CA ALA A 238 -5.30 22.20 4.87
C ALA A 238 -4.07 22.29 5.79
N GLU A 239 -3.97 23.36 6.55
CA GLU A 239 -2.86 23.58 7.49
C GLU A 239 -2.72 22.46 8.52
N THR A 240 -3.85 21.92 8.99
CA THR A 240 -3.87 20.75 9.89
C THR A 240 -3.20 19.51 9.30
N GLN A 241 -3.47 19.21 8.02
CA GLN A 241 -2.85 18.07 7.32
C GLN A 241 -1.36 18.31 7.03
N ARG A 242 -1.00 19.56 6.73
CA ARG A 242 0.40 19.96 6.59
C ARG A 242 1.14 19.82 7.92
N ALA A 243 0.54 20.29 9.02
CA ALA A 243 1.12 20.15 10.36
C ALA A 243 1.30 18.69 10.79
N MET A 244 0.41 17.79 10.37
CA MET A 244 0.56 16.34 10.56
C MET A 244 1.58 15.70 9.59
N GLY A 245 2.09 16.43 8.62
CA GLY A 245 3.03 15.97 7.63
C GLY A 245 2.42 15.02 6.56
N ILE A 246 1.10 15.02 6.39
CA ILE A 246 0.41 14.24 5.35
C ILE A 246 0.80 14.76 3.97
N THR A 247 0.66 16.07 3.77
CA THR A 247 1.02 16.74 2.50
C THR A 247 2.47 16.46 2.11
N ALA A 248 3.38 16.48 3.09
CA ALA A 248 4.81 16.20 2.88
C ALA A 248 5.08 14.75 2.44
N ARG A 249 4.23 13.81 2.85
CA ARG A 249 4.34 12.39 2.51
C ARG A 249 3.60 11.99 1.26
N SER A 250 2.83 12.92 0.66
CA SER A 250 1.95 12.64 -0.47
C SER A 250 2.61 13.00 -1.80
N ILE A 251 2.35 12.18 -2.81
CA ILE A 251 2.51 12.56 -4.21
C ILE A 251 1.21 13.26 -4.61
N LEU A 252 1.30 14.56 -4.85
CA LEU A 252 0.14 15.41 -5.10
C LEU A 252 0.04 15.73 -6.59
N TYR A 253 -1.09 15.40 -7.19
CA TYR A 253 -1.37 15.75 -8.58
C TYR A 253 -2.71 16.48 -8.71
N ALA A 254 -2.65 17.75 -9.04
CA ALA A 254 -3.83 18.55 -9.40
C ALA A 254 -3.99 18.53 -10.93
N ALA A 255 -4.94 17.77 -11.41
CA ALA A 255 -5.13 17.59 -12.83
C ALA A 255 -5.64 18.85 -13.52
N PRO A 256 -5.02 19.29 -14.63
CA PRO A 256 -5.65 20.24 -15.51
C PRO A 256 -6.86 19.58 -16.18
N PRO A 257 -7.86 20.38 -16.65
CA PRO A 257 -8.97 19.83 -17.41
C PRO A 257 -8.48 18.96 -18.58
N TYR A 258 -8.98 17.73 -18.67
CA TYR A 258 -8.63 16.82 -19.74
C TYR A 258 -9.64 16.91 -20.89
N ARG A 259 -9.13 17.16 -22.11
CA ARG A 259 -9.98 17.18 -23.29
C ARG A 259 -10.18 15.76 -23.80
N ARG A 260 -11.37 15.22 -23.59
CA ARG A 260 -11.77 13.91 -24.14
C ARG A 260 -11.75 13.94 -25.67
N ARG A 261 -11.30 12.84 -26.28
CA ARG A 261 -11.11 12.73 -27.73
C ARG A 261 -12.26 11.98 -28.43
N GLY A 262 -13.11 11.31 -27.64
CA GLY A 262 -14.24 10.55 -28.16
C GLY A 262 -14.29 9.11 -27.66
N ARG A 263 -14.65 8.16 -28.50
CA ARG A 263 -14.85 6.76 -28.10
C ARG A 263 -13.52 6.09 -27.79
N GLY A 264 -13.40 5.54 -26.57
CA GLY A 264 -12.31 4.65 -26.20
C GLY A 264 -12.32 3.34 -26.98
N LYS A 265 -11.17 2.70 -27.08
CA LYS A 265 -11.04 1.34 -27.62
C LYS A 265 -11.00 0.35 -26.45
N PRO A 266 -11.47 -0.90 -26.63
CA PRO A 266 -11.25 -1.92 -25.59
C PRO A 266 -9.77 -2.05 -25.25
N ILE A 267 -9.47 -2.27 -23.97
CA ILE A 267 -8.08 -2.51 -23.53
C ILE A 267 -7.58 -3.81 -24.16
N GLY A 268 -6.35 -3.77 -24.65
CA GLY A 268 -5.71 -4.95 -25.21
C GLY A 268 -5.60 -6.10 -24.21
N GLU A 269 -5.89 -7.32 -24.62
CA GLU A 269 -5.75 -8.50 -23.74
C GLU A 269 -4.31 -8.65 -23.25
N ARG A 270 -3.33 -8.34 -24.08
CA ARG A 270 -1.91 -8.33 -23.70
C ARG A 270 -1.65 -7.43 -22.48
N THR A 271 -2.16 -6.20 -22.49
CA THR A 271 -2.03 -5.25 -21.37
C THR A 271 -2.62 -5.81 -20.08
N LYS A 272 -3.82 -6.42 -20.16
CA LYS A 272 -4.48 -7.03 -19.01
C LYS A 272 -3.67 -8.19 -18.44
N ASP A 273 -3.19 -9.08 -19.31
CA ASP A 273 -2.46 -10.28 -18.91
C ASP A 273 -1.10 -9.92 -18.28
N GLU A 274 -0.34 -9.03 -18.91
CA GLU A 274 0.97 -8.59 -18.39
C GLU A 274 0.83 -7.92 -17.03
N LEU A 275 -0.12 -6.99 -16.89
CA LEU A 275 -0.38 -6.29 -15.63
C LEU A 275 -0.86 -7.25 -14.55
N ARG A 276 -1.79 -8.15 -14.88
CA ARG A 276 -2.26 -9.21 -13.99
C ARG A 276 -1.09 -10.09 -13.53
N GLN A 277 -0.26 -10.57 -14.45
CA GLN A 277 0.88 -11.40 -14.12
C GLN A 277 1.89 -10.68 -13.21
N LYS A 278 2.20 -9.42 -13.50
CA LYS A 278 3.11 -8.60 -12.65
C LYS A 278 2.57 -8.48 -11.23
N LEU A 279 1.31 -8.12 -11.05
CA LEU A 279 0.71 -7.97 -9.73
C LEU A 279 0.60 -9.30 -8.99
N MET A 280 0.18 -10.38 -9.65
CA MET A 280 0.12 -11.72 -9.04
C MET A 280 1.50 -12.21 -8.59
N ASN A 281 2.55 -11.92 -9.35
CA ASN A 281 3.92 -12.26 -8.96
C ASN A 281 4.35 -11.50 -7.70
N LEU A 282 4.04 -10.22 -7.59
CA LEU A 282 4.33 -9.41 -6.40
C LEU A 282 3.55 -9.91 -5.18
N PHE A 283 2.26 -10.18 -5.32
CA PHE A 283 1.44 -10.74 -4.26
C PHE A 283 2.00 -12.08 -3.75
N ASN A 284 2.40 -12.97 -4.66
CA ASN A 284 2.95 -14.26 -4.29
C ASN A 284 4.34 -14.14 -3.63
N ALA A 285 5.16 -13.19 -4.10
CA ALA A 285 6.50 -12.95 -3.52
C ALA A 285 6.43 -12.41 -2.08
N SER A 286 5.39 -11.63 -1.76
CA SER A 286 5.18 -11.03 -0.43
C SER A 286 4.25 -11.84 0.47
N LYS A 287 3.79 -13.02 0.01
CA LYS A 287 2.86 -13.88 0.75
C LYS A 287 3.55 -14.60 1.90
N PRO A 288 2.96 -14.60 3.12
CA PRO A 288 3.42 -15.47 4.20
C PRO A 288 3.37 -16.95 3.81
N ASP A 289 4.29 -17.72 4.35
CA ASP A 289 4.29 -19.18 4.18
C ASP A 289 3.09 -19.86 4.88
N THR A 290 3.01 -21.18 4.79
CA THR A 290 1.93 -21.96 5.41
C THR A 290 1.95 -21.92 6.95
N GLN A 291 3.05 -21.49 7.55
CA GLN A 291 3.22 -21.33 8.99
C GLN A 291 2.95 -19.88 9.44
N GLY A 292 2.69 -18.96 8.49
CA GLY A 292 2.44 -17.55 8.76
C GLY A 292 3.72 -16.70 8.85
N ASN A 293 4.89 -17.24 8.51
CA ASN A 293 6.11 -16.47 8.47
C ASN A 293 6.14 -15.59 7.22
N THR A 294 6.37 -14.30 7.39
CA THR A 294 6.56 -13.38 6.28
C THR A 294 7.89 -13.66 5.58
N PRO A 295 7.94 -13.60 4.24
CA PRO A 295 9.20 -13.75 3.52
C PRO A 295 10.19 -12.67 3.93
N PRO A 296 11.51 -12.95 3.88
CA PRO A 296 12.53 -11.97 4.26
C PRO A 296 12.46 -10.75 3.34
N THR A 297 12.61 -9.57 3.94
CA THR A 297 12.68 -8.31 3.19
C THR A 297 13.81 -8.32 2.18
N LYS A 298 13.54 -7.91 0.95
CA LYS A 298 14.53 -7.72 -0.10
C LYS A 298 14.98 -6.28 -0.16
N TYR A 299 16.28 -6.07 -0.26
CA TYR A 299 16.90 -4.74 -0.27
C TYR A 299 17.38 -4.37 -1.67
N LEU A 300 16.82 -3.31 -2.21
CA LEU A 300 17.25 -2.68 -3.46
C LEU A 300 18.28 -1.61 -3.14
N ARG A 301 19.29 -1.45 -3.99
CA ARG A 301 20.32 -0.44 -3.86
C ARG A 301 20.44 0.37 -5.15
N LEU A 302 20.65 1.66 -5.02
CA LEU A 302 20.90 2.53 -6.17
C LEU A 302 22.25 2.16 -6.80
N GLY A 303 22.27 2.04 -8.14
CA GLY A 303 23.53 2.04 -8.87
C GLY A 303 24.18 3.43 -8.81
N MET A 304 25.49 3.53 -9.06
CA MET A 304 26.26 4.78 -8.95
C MET A 304 25.68 5.93 -9.78
N GLY A 305 25.16 5.65 -10.99
CA GLY A 305 24.53 6.67 -11.82
C GLY A 305 23.23 7.23 -11.23
N ALA A 306 22.37 6.36 -10.70
CA ALA A 306 21.12 6.75 -10.06
C ALA A 306 21.38 7.52 -8.75
N ALA A 307 22.36 7.11 -7.96
CA ALA A 307 22.78 7.80 -6.75
C ALA A 307 23.28 9.23 -7.06
N LYS A 308 24.08 9.41 -8.12
CA LYS A 308 24.52 10.72 -8.55
C LYS A 308 23.34 11.64 -8.93
N ILE A 309 22.39 11.13 -9.71
CA ILE A 309 21.19 11.89 -10.11
C ILE A 309 20.36 12.29 -8.88
N LEU A 310 20.20 11.37 -7.92
CA LEU A 310 19.49 11.66 -6.67
C LEU A 310 20.19 12.76 -5.86
N ASN A 311 21.51 12.74 -5.80
CA ASN A 311 22.29 13.77 -5.10
C ASN A 311 22.19 15.14 -5.80
N GLU A 312 22.23 15.19 -7.11
CA GLU A 312 21.99 16.43 -7.89
C GLU A 312 20.58 16.98 -7.61
N PHE A 313 19.55 16.11 -7.63
CA PHE A 313 18.18 16.48 -7.28
C PHE A 313 18.08 17.04 -5.86
N ASN A 314 18.75 16.42 -4.88
CA ASN A 314 18.75 16.88 -3.49
C ASN A 314 19.42 18.25 -3.34
N GLN A 315 20.48 18.53 -4.09
CA GLN A 315 21.13 19.83 -4.12
C GLN A 315 20.21 20.90 -4.70
N GLU A 316 19.54 20.62 -5.81
CA GLU A 316 18.56 21.54 -6.41
C GLU A 316 17.42 21.88 -5.46
N ILE A 317 16.81 20.86 -4.83
CA ILE A 317 15.74 21.05 -3.84
C ILE A 317 16.23 21.90 -2.66
N SER A 318 17.42 21.60 -2.13
CA SER A 318 18.00 22.35 -1.03
C SER A 318 18.25 23.82 -1.39
N HIS A 319 18.71 24.07 -2.59
CA HIS A 319 18.93 25.42 -3.11
C HIS A 319 17.60 26.20 -3.21
N GLU A 320 16.56 25.60 -3.79
CA GLU A 320 15.23 26.22 -3.92
C GLU A 320 14.58 26.54 -2.56
N VAL A 321 14.82 25.71 -1.54
CA VAL A 321 14.27 25.90 -0.20
C VAL A 321 15.04 26.97 0.59
N ASN A 322 16.37 27.04 0.42
CA ASN A 322 17.23 27.91 1.24
C ASN A 322 17.33 29.35 0.72
N LEU A 323 17.15 29.59 -0.59
CA LEU A 323 17.31 30.92 -1.22
C LEU A 323 16.02 31.71 -1.40
N ASN A 324 15.01 31.52 -0.54
CA ASN A 324 13.69 32.15 -0.70
C ASN A 324 13.02 31.85 -2.05
N GLY A 325 13.39 30.75 -2.67
CA GLY A 325 12.78 30.26 -3.90
C GLY A 325 11.33 29.81 -3.70
N ASN A 326 10.71 29.34 -4.78
CA ASN A 326 9.34 28.81 -4.74
C ASN A 326 9.18 27.60 -3.76
N GLY A 327 10.26 26.89 -3.49
CA GLY A 327 10.32 25.77 -2.56
C GLY A 327 10.01 26.14 -1.09
N VAL A 328 10.20 27.39 -0.70
CA VAL A 328 9.92 27.84 0.70
C VAL A 328 8.47 27.62 1.08
N ARG A 329 7.53 27.81 0.14
CA ARG A 329 6.08 27.62 0.39
C ARG A 329 5.69 26.16 0.57
N ILE A 330 6.49 25.22 0.07
CA ILE A 330 6.26 23.77 0.13
C ILE A 330 7.45 23.05 0.78
N ARG A 331 8.14 23.75 1.70
CA ARG A 331 9.34 23.24 2.35
C ARG A 331 9.14 21.88 3.00
N ASP A 332 8.01 21.69 3.64
CA ASP A 332 7.59 20.44 4.25
C ASP A 332 7.58 19.27 3.26
N TRP A 333 7.12 19.53 2.03
CA TRP A 333 7.14 18.54 0.94
C TRP A 333 8.56 18.35 0.39
N CYS A 334 9.29 19.44 0.16
CA CYS A 334 10.64 19.40 -0.40
C CYS A 334 11.60 18.54 0.45
N VAL A 335 11.51 18.64 1.78
CA VAL A 335 12.31 17.83 2.71
C VAL A 335 12.06 16.32 2.54
N ARG A 336 10.88 15.91 2.06
CA ARG A 336 10.51 14.52 1.83
C ARG A 336 10.61 14.08 0.36
N ALA A 337 10.87 15.00 -0.56
CA ALA A 337 10.88 14.73 -1.99
C ALA A 337 11.86 13.60 -2.36
N SER A 338 13.05 13.58 -1.76
CA SER A 338 14.05 12.52 -1.95
C SER A 338 13.52 11.12 -1.58
N GLN A 339 12.77 11.02 -0.48
CA GLN A 339 12.16 9.74 -0.07
C GLN A 339 11.08 9.30 -1.07
N GLN A 340 10.30 10.23 -1.63
CA GLN A 340 9.31 9.90 -2.67
C GLN A 340 10.00 9.40 -3.94
N VAL A 341 11.07 10.08 -4.38
CA VAL A 341 11.86 9.66 -5.56
C VAL A 341 12.43 8.27 -5.34
N LEU A 342 13.02 7.97 -4.17
CA LEU A 342 13.54 6.65 -3.85
C LEU A 342 12.46 5.56 -3.93
N ARG A 343 11.30 5.79 -3.34
CA ARG A 343 10.18 4.83 -3.35
C ARG A 343 9.71 4.55 -4.77
N ILE A 344 9.52 5.59 -5.58
CA ILE A 344 9.15 5.46 -6.99
C ILE A 344 10.22 4.69 -7.76
N THR A 345 11.50 4.99 -7.54
CA THR A 345 12.62 4.27 -8.17
C THR A 345 12.60 2.78 -7.83
N GLY A 346 12.32 2.43 -6.57
CA GLY A 346 12.16 1.03 -6.18
C GLY A 346 10.98 0.31 -6.83
N ILE A 347 9.89 1.03 -7.12
CA ILE A 347 8.72 0.47 -7.82
C ILE A 347 9.03 0.19 -9.29
N PHE A 348 9.89 0.99 -9.92
CA PHE A 348 10.34 0.77 -11.30
C PHE A 348 11.28 -0.42 -11.48
N HIS A 349 11.95 -0.86 -10.42
CA HIS A 349 12.84 -2.03 -10.45
C HIS A 349 12.05 -3.33 -10.46
#